data_ccd7352d1a6537f807563756b0bbacff
#
_entry.id   ccd7352d1a6537f807563756b0bbacff
#
_cell.length_a   1.000
_cell.length_b   1.000
_cell.length_c   1.000
_cell.angle_alpha   90.00
_cell.angle_beta   90.00
_cell.angle_gamma   90.00
#
_symmetry.space_group_name_H-M   'P 1'
#
loop_
_entity.id
_entity.type
_entity.pdbx_description
1 polymer ?
#
loop_
_entity_poly.entity_id
_entity_poly.type
_entity_poly.pdbx_seq_one_letter_code
_entity_poly.pdbx_strand_id
1 'polypeptide(L)'
;MKLQEGVHLHFIPTDQFTTNSIKIRFAAPMQEKTVAGRVLVANLLEIANADYPTTLAFRRQLALLYGASFSTSVSRRGQAHLVDVTIRFIGDKYLPEGVSLTQDILEFLRVALFRPLAKKGAFNQQVFEMEKSNLISYLESEIEDHYYHADLELNQLFYQQVEMKIPRVATKGLVEKETAETVYQAYKDMLNLDKVDIFVLGQIDQDLVKDHFKSYPFTFRNPKLILDYQQDFSSVTREKVERKEANQSILELAYHLQTLYKDVNYPALVVFNSLFGSSAHSKLFRELREKEGLAYTVGSSIHIFSGMLRVYAGIDKEQRLKTMQLIRQQLSDVKLGKFTDEDLILTKKVLTNAATLAQDRPSTLIEQAYNQSIFGQDFRTYSQWLDSVNSVSREDVIAVAKQIKLQAVYFMEGVG
;
A
#
# COMPACT_ATOMS: atom_id res chain seq x y z
N MET A 1 12.99 -18.58 4.93
CA MET A 1 14.12 -18.95 5.80
C MET A 1 14.76 -17.68 6.40
N LYS A 2 15.39 -17.77 7.56
CA LYS A 2 16.14 -16.67 8.16
C LYS A 2 17.57 -16.69 7.63
N LEU A 3 18.03 -15.60 7.01
CA LEU A 3 19.43 -15.43 6.61
C LEU A 3 20.27 -14.95 7.82
N GLN A 4 19.73 -13.98 8.54
CA GLN A 4 20.18 -13.54 9.86
C GLN A 4 19.05 -12.81 10.60
N GLU A 5 19.31 -12.31 11.81
CA GLU A 5 18.29 -11.58 12.59
C GLU A 5 17.82 -10.35 11.83
N GLY A 6 16.50 -10.27 11.64
CA GLY A 6 15.85 -9.18 10.89
C GLY A 6 15.99 -9.26 9.37
N VAL A 7 16.59 -10.34 8.80
CA VAL A 7 16.69 -10.56 7.36
C VAL A 7 16.15 -11.93 6.98
N HIS A 8 15.09 -11.96 6.20
CA HIS A 8 14.37 -13.18 5.84
C HIS A 8 14.26 -13.35 4.32
N LEU A 9 14.42 -14.59 3.87
CA LEU A 9 14.26 -14.98 2.47
C LEU A 9 13.04 -15.91 2.35
N HIS A 10 12.12 -15.57 1.45
CA HIS A 10 10.86 -16.27 1.20
C HIS A 10 10.82 -16.73 -0.26
N PHE A 11 10.73 -18.03 -0.48
CA PHE A 11 10.52 -18.61 -1.81
C PHE A 11 9.03 -18.85 -2.04
N ILE A 12 8.56 -18.46 -3.23
CA ILE A 12 7.19 -18.62 -3.71
C ILE A 12 7.29 -19.34 -5.05
N PRO A 13 7.53 -20.68 -5.03
CA PRO A 13 7.67 -21.46 -6.26
C PRO A 13 6.33 -21.51 -6.98
N THR A 14 6.33 -21.13 -8.25
CA THR A 14 5.17 -21.19 -9.15
C THR A 14 5.62 -21.27 -10.60
N ASP A 15 4.87 -21.99 -11.41
CA ASP A 15 5.02 -22.07 -12.87
C ASP A 15 3.95 -21.26 -13.62
N GLN A 16 3.09 -20.58 -12.89
CA GLN A 16 1.97 -19.81 -13.42
C GLN A 16 2.41 -18.63 -14.33
N PHE A 17 3.62 -18.11 -14.11
CA PHE A 17 4.13 -16.95 -14.85
C PHE A 17 5.36 -17.29 -15.69
N THR A 18 5.48 -16.65 -16.85
CA THR A 18 6.70 -16.74 -17.68
C THR A 18 7.86 -15.92 -17.11
N THR A 19 7.55 -14.96 -16.20
CA THR A 19 8.53 -14.11 -15.57
C THR A 19 8.73 -14.48 -14.10
N ASN A 20 9.96 -14.34 -13.64
CA ASN A 20 10.33 -14.39 -12.23
C ASN A 20 10.29 -12.98 -11.63
N SER A 21 10.11 -12.90 -10.33
CA SER A 21 10.14 -11.63 -9.59
C SER A 21 10.94 -11.77 -8.30
N ILE A 22 11.87 -10.85 -8.06
CA ILE A 22 12.55 -10.69 -6.78
C ILE A 22 12.14 -9.34 -6.21
N LYS A 23 11.57 -9.35 -5.00
CA LYS A 23 11.22 -8.14 -4.26
C LYS A 23 11.98 -8.12 -2.94
N ILE A 24 12.68 -7.03 -2.67
CA ILE A 24 13.33 -6.77 -1.39
C ILE A 24 12.57 -5.65 -0.70
N ARG A 25 12.00 -5.94 0.45
CA ARG A 25 11.22 -5.00 1.27
C ARG A 25 12.05 -4.57 2.48
N PHE A 26 12.27 -3.27 2.60
CA PHE A 26 12.88 -2.62 3.74
C PHE A 26 11.79 -1.97 4.60
N ALA A 27 11.66 -2.41 5.85
CA ALA A 27 10.62 -1.93 6.75
C ALA A 27 11.23 -1.23 7.97
N ALA A 28 10.82 0.01 8.21
CA ALA A 28 11.21 0.83 9.37
C ALA A 28 9.99 1.48 10.02
N PRO A 29 10.10 1.96 11.27
CA PRO A 29 9.07 2.80 11.86
C PRO A 29 8.82 4.05 11.00
N MET A 30 7.55 4.41 10.80
CA MET A 30 7.16 5.65 10.13
C MET A 30 7.51 6.84 11.03
N GLN A 31 8.36 7.74 10.56
CA GLN A 31 8.81 8.93 11.32
C GLN A 31 8.93 10.12 10.38
N GLU A 32 8.51 11.29 10.86
CA GLU A 32 8.58 12.54 10.10
C GLU A 32 10.01 12.85 9.63
N LYS A 33 10.99 12.63 10.51
CA LYS A 33 12.41 12.92 10.23
C LYS A 33 13.06 12.00 9.21
N THR A 34 12.48 10.84 8.86
CA THR A 34 13.12 9.84 7.99
C THR A 34 12.35 9.60 6.70
N VAL A 35 11.05 9.93 6.66
CA VAL A 35 10.20 9.56 5.52
C VAL A 35 10.67 10.18 4.21
N ALA A 36 11.06 11.46 4.18
CA ALA A 36 11.50 12.15 2.96
C ALA A 36 12.82 11.57 2.42
N GLY A 37 13.80 11.36 3.29
CA GLY A 37 15.07 10.73 2.92
C GLY A 37 14.85 9.32 2.35
N ARG A 38 13.97 8.51 2.93
CA ARG A 38 13.65 7.15 2.45
C ARG A 38 12.96 7.15 1.09
N VAL A 39 12.07 8.10 0.82
CA VAL A 39 11.44 8.27 -0.50
C VAL A 39 12.47 8.65 -1.55
N LEU A 40 13.34 9.61 -1.25
CA LEU A 40 14.43 10.01 -2.15
C LEU A 40 15.44 8.88 -2.39
N VAL A 41 15.75 8.05 -1.38
CA VAL A 41 16.57 6.84 -1.57
C VAL A 41 15.91 5.90 -2.57
N ALA A 42 14.61 5.64 -2.44
CA ALA A 42 13.88 4.78 -3.39
C ALA A 42 14.01 5.31 -4.81
N ASN A 43 13.76 6.61 -5.04
CA ASN A 43 13.88 7.23 -6.35
C ASN A 43 15.31 7.13 -6.91
N LEU A 44 16.32 7.45 -6.11
CA LEU A 44 17.74 7.44 -6.54
C LEU A 44 18.23 6.05 -6.92
N LEU A 45 17.77 4.99 -6.23
CA LEU A 45 18.12 3.60 -6.54
C LEU A 45 17.57 3.12 -7.89
N GLU A 46 16.51 3.76 -8.39
CA GLU A 46 15.84 3.36 -9.64
C GLU A 46 16.49 3.94 -10.90
N ILE A 47 17.35 4.95 -10.76
CA ILE A 47 17.81 5.72 -11.93
C ILE A 47 19.27 5.58 -12.25
N ALA A 48 20.15 5.37 -11.28
CA ALA A 48 21.60 5.29 -11.49
C ALA A 48 22.31 4.63 -10.31
N ASN A 49 23.48 4.06 -10.58
CA ASN A 49 24.41 3.56 -9.58
C ASN A 49 25.85 3.79 -10.04
N ALA A 50 26.85 3.34 -9.27
CA ALA A 50 28.26 3.58 -9.59
C ALA A 50 28.70 2.91 -10.89
N ASP A 51 28.11 1.77 -11.29
CA ASP A 51 28.46 1.05 -12.52
C ASP A 51 27.66 1.56 -13.74
N TYR A 52 26.45 2.05 -13.50
CA TYR A 52 25.56 2.65 -14.49
C TYR A 52 25.19 4.07 -14.07
N PRO A 53 26.10 5.06 -14.26
CA PRO A 53 26.00 6.37 -13.61
C PRO A 53 25.01 7.33 -14.28
N THR A 54 24.31 6.91 -15.31
CA THR A 54 23.26 7.69 -15.98
C THR A 54 22.00 6.84 -16.15
N THR A 55 20.84 7.48 -16.19
CA THR A 55 19.56 6.81 -16.46
C THR A 55 19.59 6.00 -17.76
N LEU A 56 20.26 6.53 -18.80
CA LEU A 56 20.43 5.82 -20.07
C LEU A 56 21.25 4.55 -19.90
N ALA A 57 22.40 4.62 -19.20
CA ALA A 57 23.26 3.45 -18.95
C ALA A 57 22.52 2.39 -18.12
N PHE A 58 21.79 2.83 -17.09
CA PHE A 58 21.00 1.96 -16.24
C PHE A 58 19.89 1.24 -17.04
N ARG A 59 19.10 1.99 -17.83
CA ARG A 59 18.02 1.42 -18.66
C ARG A 59 18.57 0.54 -19.79
N ARG A 60 19.72 0.89 -20.38
CA ARG A 60 20.39 0.05 -21.37
C ARG A 60 20.82 -1.29 -20.77
N GLN A 61 21.35 -1.30 -19.55
CA GLN A 61 21.70 -2.56 -18.88
C GLN A 61 20.47 -3.45 -18.66
N LEU A 62 19.33 -2.89 -18.21
CA LEU A 62 18.09 -3.65 -18.09
C LEU A 62 17.61 -4.22 -19.44
N ALA A 63 17.78 -3.47 -20.53
CA ALA A 63 17.47 -3.96 -21.88
C ALA A 63 18.38 -5.13 -22.29
N LEU A 64 19.67 -5.09 -21.95
CA LEU A 64 20.62 -6.18 -22.17
C LEU A 64 20.31 -7.41 -21.31
N LEU A 65 19.66 -7.23 -20.16
CA LEU A 65 19.12 -8.30 -19.31
C LEU A 65 17.74 -8.77 -19.81
N TYR A 66 17.59 -8.92 -21.11
CA TYR A 66 16.36 -9.37 -21.79
C TYR A 66 15.12 -8.53 -21.44
N GLY A 67 15.30 -7.23 -21.27
CA GLY A 67 14.21 -6.32 -20.97
C GLY A 67 13.70 -6.46 -19.53
N ALA A 68 14.55 -6.84 -18.59
CA ALA A 68 14.20 -6.86 -17.18
C ALA A 68 13.66 -5.50 -16.71
N SER A 69 12.65 -5.52 -15.85
CA SER A 69 12.11 -4.30 -15.25
C SER A 69 12.62 -4.15 -13.81
N PHE A 70 13.12 -2.98 -13.47
CA PHE A 70 13.51 -2.60 -12.12
C PHE A 70 12.68 -1.42 -11.67
N SER A 71 12.11 -1.51 -10.47
CA SER A 71 11.28 -0.45 -9.91
C SER A 71 11.42 -0.40 -8.39
N THR A 72 11.21 0.79 -7.84
CA THR A 72 11.08 1.03 -6.42
C THR A 72 9.68 1.53 -6.09
N SER A 73 9.24 1.34 -4.87
CA SER A 73 7.99 1.91 -4.39
C SER A 73 8.01 2.10 -2.89
N VAL A 74 7.22 3.06 -2.42
CA VAL A 74 7.02 3.28 -0.99
C VAL A 74 5.57 3.03 -0.61
N SER A 75 5.38 2.42 0.55
CA SER A 75 4.05 2.14 1.08
C SER A 75 4.05 2.23 2.60
N ARG A 76 2.84 2.15 3.18
CA ARG A 76 2.65 2.16 4.62
C ARG A 76 1.87 0.92 5.05
N ARG A 77 2.24 0.36 6.21
CA ARG A 77 1.43 -0.64 6.90
C ARG A 77 1.43 -0.32 8.40
N GLY A 78 0.27 0.02 8.94
CA GLY A 78 0.19 0.54 10.30
C GLY A 78 1.11 1.77 10.48
N GLN A 79 2.02 1.69 11.45
CA GLN A 79 3.05 2.70 11.69
C GLN A 79 4.40 2.36 11.05
N ALA A 80 4.46 1.41 10.13
CA ALA A 80 5.67 1.09 9.40
C ALA A 80 5.68 1.73 8.01
N HIS A 81 6.83 2.29 7.63
CA HIS A 81 7.16 2.75 6.29
C HIS A 81 7.93 1.68 5.56
N LEU A 82 7.42 1.25 4.41
CA LEU A 82 7.98 0.18 3.59
C LEU A 82 8.59 0.78 2.32
N VAL A 83 9.84 0.40 2.02
CA VAL A 83 10.50 0.66 0.74
C VAL A 83 10.70 -0.69 0.06
N ASP A 84 10.11 -0.86 -1.10
CA ASP A 84 10.23 -2.06 -1.93
C ASP A 84 11.16 -1.80 -3.11
N VAL A 85 12.12 -2.68 -3.32
CA VAL A 85 12.93 -2.77 -4.55
C VAL A 85 12.52 -4.04 -5.26
N THR A 86 12.05 -3.92 -6.51
CA THR A 86 11.51 -5.04 -7.27
C THR A 86 12.21 -5.17 -8.61
N ILE A 87 12.67 -6.37 -8.96
CA ILE A 87 13.13 -6.72 -10.29
C ILE A 87 12.30 -7.87 -10.85
N ARG A 88 11.87 -7.74 -12.11
CA ARG A 88 11.14 -8.79 -12.84
C ARG A 88 11.89 -9.11 -14.13
N PHE A 89 11.99 -10.37 -14.45
CA PHE A 89 12.74 -10.85 -15.60
C PHE A 89 12.16 -12.17 -16.11
N ILE A 90 12.43 -12.49 -17.36
CA ILE A 90 12.00 -13.75 -17.98
C ILE A 90 12.72 -14.94 -17.33
N GLY A 91 12.01 -16.06 -17.10
CA GLY A 91 12.61 -17.27 -16.54
C GLY A 91 13.62 -17.91 -17.49
N ASP A 92 14.74 -18.42 -16.95
CA ASP A 92 15.85 -19.00 -17.73
C ASP A 92 15.40 -20.09 -18.70
N LYS A 93 14.35 -20.87 -18.35
CA LYS A 93 13.78 -21.91 -19.21
C LYS A 93 13.18 -21.40 -20.53
N TYR A 94 12.94 -20.11 -20.67
CA TYR A 94 12.43 -19.47 -21.88
C TYR A 94 13.52 -18.83 -22.74
N LEU A 95 14.79 -18.94 -22.30
CA LEU A 95 15.95 -18.38 -22.98
C LEU A 95 16.70 -19.46 -23.80
N PRO A 96 17.59 -19.07 -24.72
CA PRO A 96 18.44 -20.02 -25.42
C PRO A 96 19.28 -20.85 -24.45
N GLU A 97 19.58 -22.09 -24.87
CA GLU A 97 20.38 -23.04 -24.09
C GLU A 97 21.74 -22.42 -23.70
N GLY A 98 22.12 -22.59 -22.43
CA GLY A 98 23.38 -22.05 -21.88
C GLY A 98 23.31 -20.62 -21.36
N VAL A 99 22.17 -19.92 -21.46
CA VAL A 99 21.97 -18.59 -20.87
C VAL A 99 21.45 -18.73 -19.43
N SER A 100 22.17 -18.15 -18.46
CA SER A 100 21.76 -18.06 -17.06
C SER A 100 21.48 -16.59 -16.67
N LEU A 101 20.32 -16.09 -17.06
CA LEU A 101 19.90 -14.71 -16.76
C LEU A 101 19.73 -14.47 -15.26
N THR A 102 19.28 -15.48 -14.52
CA THR A 102 19.07 -15.36 -13.06
C THR A 102 20.34 -14.91 -12.36
N GLN A 103 21.52 -15.42 -12.72
CA GLN A 103 22.79 -15.02 -12.10
C GLN A 103 23.11 -13.56 -12.40
N ASP A 104 22.94 -13.11 -13.64
CA ASP A 104 23.18 -11.72 -14.04
C ASP A 104 22.22 -10.74 -13.35
N ILE A 105 20.96 -11.14 -13.19
CA ILE A 105 19.95 -10.37 -12.44
C ILE A 105 20.31 -10.22 -10.97
N LEU A 106 20.77 -11.29 -10.33
CA LEU A 106 21.20 -11.26 -8.93
C LEU A 106 22.40 -10.30 -8.75
N GLU A 107 23.38 -10.37 -9.67
CA GLU A 107 24.53 -9.45 -9.63
C GLU A 107 24.12 -7.99 -9.91
N PHE A 108 23.24 -7.75 -10.90
CA PHE A 108 22.68 -6.43 -11.14
C PHE A 108 21.99 -5.88 -9.90
N LEU A 109 21.18 -6.70 -9.21
CA LEU A 109 20.47 -6.32 -8.00
C LEU A 109 21.45 -5.98 -6.87
N ARG A 110 22.55 -6.73 -6.73
CA ARG A 110 23.62 -6.44 -5.76
C ARG A 110 24.27 -5.09 -6.04
N VAL A 111 24.61 -4.81 -7.30
CA VAL A 111 25.19 -3.54 -7.72
C VAL A 111 24.20 -2.38 -7.46
N ALA A 112 22.93 -2.54 -7.84
CA ALA A 112 21.91 -1.52 -7.65
C ALA A 112 21.73 -1.16 -6.16
N LEU A 113 21.79 -2.15 -5.25
CA LEU A 113 21.59 -1.93 -3.83
C LEU A 113 22.84 -1.43 -3.09
N PHE A 114 24.05 -1.92 -3.43
CA PHE A 114 25.24 -1.69 -2.60
C PHE A 114 26.31 -0.83 -3.26
N ARG A 115 26.09 -0.41 -4.51
CA ARG A 115 26.98 0.50 -5.22
C ARG A 115 26.25 1.76 -5.70
N PRO A 116 25.70 2.58 -4.77
CA PRO A 116 24.98 3.78 -5.13
C PRO A 116 25.91 4.77 -5.84
N LEU A 117 25.33 5.66 -6.65
CA LEU A 117 26.07 6.77 -7.26
C LEU A 117 26.37 7.85 -6.18
N ALA A 118 27.33 7.53 -5.32
CA ALA A 118 27.69 8.34 -4.16
C ALA A 118 29.22 8.44 -3.98
N LYS A 119 29.68 9.54 -3.42
CA LYS A 119 31.10 9.78 -3.11
C LYS A 119 31.24 10.63 -1.85
N LYS A 120 32.21 10.30 -1.00
CA LYS A 120 32.54 11.04 0.23
C LYS A 120 31.34 11.24 1.18
N GLY A 121 30.44 10.27 1.25
CA GLY A 121 29.30 10.33 2.18
C GLY A 121 28.08 11.11 1.67
N ALA A 122 28.00 11.40 0.38
CA ALA A 122 26.88 12.08 -0.28
C ALA A 122 26.53 11.40 -1.61
N PHE A 123 25.27 11.39 -2.00
CA PHE A 123 24.86 11.06 -3.36
C PHE A 123 25.41 12.07 -4.37
N ASN A 124 25.50 11.70 -5.65
CA ASN A 124 25.85 12.64 -6.70
C ASN A 124 24.90 13.84 -6.67
N GLN A 125 25.47 15.05 -6.51
CA GLN A 125 24.67 16.27 -6.28
C GLN A 125 23.69 16.56 -7.41
N GLN A 126 24.13 16.42 -8.67
CA GLN A 126 23.29 16.73 -9.83
C GLN A 126 22.09 15.77 -9.92
N VAL A 127 22.31 14.47 -9.70
CA VAL A 127 21.25 13.45 -9.73
C VAL A 127 20.32 13.63 -8.54
N PHE A 128 20.85 13.93 -7.36
CA PHE A 128 20.06 14.22 -6.17
C PHE A 128 19.13 15.43 -6.36
N GLU A 129 19.65 16.57 -6.84
CA GLU A 129 18.84 17.77 -7.04
C GLU A 129 17.76 17.56 -8.10
N MET A 130 18.06 16.80 -9.15
CA MET A 130 17.06 16.43 -10.16
C MET A 130 15.92 15.62 -9.54
N GLU A 131 16.22 14.57 -8.76
CA GLU A 131 15.19 13.71 -8.15
C GLU A 131 14.45 14.41 -7.02
N LYS A 132 15.12 15.28 -6.27
CA LYS A 132 14.48 16.14 -5.28
C LYS A 132 13.46 17.07 -5.95
N SER A 133 13.84 17.71 -7.04
CA SER A 133 12.94 18.58 -7.81
C SER A 133 11.77 17.80 -8.40
N ASN A 134 12.03 16.62 -8.98
CA ASN A 134 10.99 15.74 -9.50
C ASN A 134 9.98 15.35 -8.41
N LEU A 135 10.46 14.98 -7.23
CA LEU A 135 9.60 14.61 -6.10
C LEU A 135 8.78 15.81 -5.60
N ILE A 136 9.36 17.00 -5.53
CA ILE A 136 8.64 18.23 -5.14
C ILE A 136 7.53 18.51 -6.15
N SER A 137 7.82 18.49 -7.46
CA SER A 137 6.81 18.69 -8.50
C SER A 137 5.69 17.64 -8.46
N TYR A 138 6.05 16.39 -8.20
CA TYR A 138 5.06 15.31 -8.01
C TYR A 138 4.15 15.61 -6.81
N LEU A 139 4.72 15.98 -5.66
CA LEU A 139 3.93 16.30 -4.45
C LEU A 139 3.03 17.52 -4.63
N GLU A 140 3.47 18.52 -5.40
CA GLU A 140 2.64 19.67 -5.76
C GLU A 140 1.46 19.26 -6.64
N SER A 141 1.69 18.42 -7.65
CA SER A 141 0.61 17.93 -8.51
C SER A 141 -0.37 17.00 -7.78
N GLU A 142 0.11 16.18 -6.83
CA GLU A 142 -0.77 15.31 -6.01
C GLU A 142 -1.72 16.14 -5.12
N ILE A 143 -1.28 17.30 -4.60
CA ILE A 143 -2.14 18.18 -3.79
C ILE A 143 -3.24 18.86 -4.65
N GLU A 144 -3.01 19.01 -5.96
CA GLU A 144 -4.01 19.49 -6.90
C GLU A 144 -5.11 18.45 -7.18
N ASP A 145 -4.84 17.15 -6.96
CA ASP A 145 -5.87 16.12 -6.91
C ASP A 145 -6.73 16.32 -5.64
N HIS A 146 -7.94 16.79 -5.83
CA HIS A 146 -8.85 17.12 -4.74
C HIS A 146 -9.24 15.91 -3.89
N TYR A 147 -9.31 14.71 -4.47
CA TYR A 147 -9.58 13.48 -3.71
C TYR A 147 -8.39 13.07 -2.85
N TYR A 148 -7.17 13.20 -3.38
CA TYR A 148 -5.96 12.94 -2.59
C TYR A 148 -5.82 13.96 -1.44
N HIS A 149 -6.04 15.24 -1.73
CA HIS A 149 -6.04 16.28 -0.70
C HIS A 149 -7.09 16.00 0.38
N ALA A 150 -8.32 15.64 0.00
CA ALA A 150 -9.38 15.30 0.95
C ALA A 150 -9.02 14.10 1.83
N ASP A 151 -8.39 13.07 1.27
CA ASP A 151 -7.90 11.91 2.05
C ASP A 151 -6.83 12.32 3.08
N LEU A 152 -5.88 13.18 2.68
CA LEU A 152 -4.87 13.70 3.61
C LEU A 152 -5.50 14.47 4.77
N GLU A 153 -6.45 15.35 4.48
CA GLU A 153 -7.17 16.14 5.48
C GLU A 153 -8.03 15.26 6.40
N LEU A 154 -8.70 14.26 5.85
CA LEU A 154 -9.45 13.28 6.64
C LEU A 154 -8.51 12.51 7.59
N ASN A 155 -7.33 12.11 7.12
CA ASN A 155 -6.33 11.43 7.94
C ASN A 155 -5.83 12.33 9.10
N GLN A 156 -5.67 13.65 8.88
CA GLN A 156 -5.33 14.62 9.94
C GLN A 156 -6.41 14.70 11.01
N LEU A 157 -7.67 14.62 10.62
CA LEU A 157 -8.81 14.65 11.55
C LEU A 157 -9.00 13.32 12.30
N PHE A 158 -8.84 12.20 11.59
CA PHE A 158 -9.17 10.88 12.13
C PHE A 158 -8.11 10.38 13.11
N TYR A 159 -6.84 10.37 12.71
CA TYR A 159 -5.78 9.76 13.51
C TYR A 159 -5.42 10.61 14.73
N GLN A 160 -5.08 9.94 15.83
CA GLN A 160 -4.62 10.59 17.07
C GLN A 160 -3.10 10.71 17.08
N GLN A 161 -2.38 9.69 16.63
CA GLN A 161 -0.92 9.68 16.61
C GLN A 161 -0.35 10.40 15.39
N VAL A 162 0.71 11.17 15.61
CA VAL A 162 1.35 12.00 14.57
C VAL A 162 1.89 11.12 13.43
N GLU A 163 2.48 9.99 13.77
CA GLU A 163 3.05 9.05 12.80
C GLU A 163 1.99 8.56 11.80
N MET A 164 0.73 8.44 12.25
CA MET A 164 -0.38 8.02 11.38
C MET A 164 -0.84 9.14 10.43
N LYS A 165 -0.53 10.38 10.71
CA LYS A 165 -0.89 11.56 9.91
C LYS A 165 0.12 11.86 8.80
N ILE A 166 1.35 11.36 8.90
CA ILE A 166 2.42 11.61 7.92
C ILE A 166 2.08 10.89 6.60
N PRO A 167 2.07 11.56 5.44
CA PRO A 167 1.91 10.90 4.15
C PRO A 167 3.05 9.92 3.86
N ARG A 168 2.76 8.77 3.22
CA ARG A 168 3.78 7.77 2.88
C ARG A 168 4.87 8.29 1.94
N VAL A 169 4.56 9.30 1.14
CA VAL A 169 5.48 9.94 0.19
C VAL A 169 6.13 11.21 0.75
N ALA A 170 6.01 11.46 2.06
CA ALA A 170 6.41 12.68 2.73
C ALA A 170 5.56 13.91 2.34
N THR A 171 6.02 15.09 2.73
CA THR A 171 5.47 16.38 2.31
C THR A 171 6.56 17.22 1.64
N LYS A 172 6.17 18.19 0.80
CA LYS A 172 7.10 19.14 0.17
C LYS A 172 8.09 19.74 1.18
N GLY A 173 7.59 20.26 2.32
CA GLY A 173 8.43 20.90 3.32
C GLY A 173 9.43 19.95 4.02
N LEU A 174 9.16 18.63 4.05
CA LEU A 174 10.12 17.64 4.53
C LEU A 174 11.17 17.35 3.45
N VAL A 175 10.76 17.21 2.19
CA VAL A 175 11.67 16.97 1.07
C VAL A 175 12.64 18.15 0.85
N GLU A 176 12.17 19.39 0.99
CA GLU A 176 13.00 20.59 0.85
C GLU A 176 14.18 20.65 1.83
N LYS A 177 14.05 20.04 3.00
CA LYS A 177 15.11 20.00 4.04
C LYS A 177 16.20 18.97 3.75
N GLU A 178 15.97 18.03 2.85
CA GLU A 178 16.92 16.96 2.55
C GLU A 178 18.09 17.47 1.70
N THR A 179 19.27 16.92 1.96
CA THR A 179 20.50 17.14 1.20
C THR A 179 21.06 15.81 0.69
N ALA A 180 22.02 15.86 -0.23
CA ALA A 180 22.67 14.65 -0.74
C ALA A 180 23.33 13.81 0.38
N GLU A 181 23.80 14.46 1.44
CA GLU A 181 24.39 13.83 2.63
C GLU A 181 23.34 13.19 3.52
N THR A 182 22.22 13.90 3.82
CA THR A 182 21.15 13.37 4.68
C THR A 182 20.48 12.16 4.02
N VAL A 183 20.27 12.21 2.70
CA VAL A 183 19.70 11.09 1.95
C VAL A 183 20.69 9.93 1.84
N TYR A 184 21.98 10.17 1.73
CA TYR A 184 22.99 9.11 1.81
C TYR A 184 23.03 8.45 3.20
N GLN A 185 22.82 9.22 4.28
CA GLN A 185 22.67 8.65 5.62
C GLN A 185 21.40 7.81 5.71
N ALA A 186 20.25 8.29 5.18
CA ALA A 186 19.00 7.52 5.11
C ALA A 186 19.15 6.20 4.34
N TYR A 187 19.93 6.19 3.25
CA TYR A 187 20.29 4.98 2.52
C TYR A 187 21.09 4.00 3.38
N LYS A 188 22.11 4.47 4.12
CA LYS A 188 22.88 3.62 5.02
C LYS A 188 22.01 3.04 6.15
N ASP A 189 21.16 3.87 6.73
CA ASP A 189 20.24 3.46 7.80
C ASP A 189 19.25 2.41 7.28
N MET A 190 18.68 2.58 6.10
CA MET A 190 17.82 1.61 5.45
C MET A 190 18.51 0.25 5.27
N LEU A 191 19.75 0.23 4.77
CA LEU A 191 20.50 -1.01 4.55
C LEU A 191 20.93 -1.69 5.86
N ASN A 192 21.15 -0.94 6.94
CA ASN A 192 21.72 -1.46 8.19
C ASN A 192 20.69 -1.68 9.30
N LEU A 193 19.60 -0.92 9.33
CA LEU A 193 18.67 -0.89 10.47
C LEU A 193 17.28 -1.45 10.15
N ASP A 194 16.84 -1.38 8.89
CA ASP A 194 15.51 -1.83 8.51
C ASP A 194 15.37 -3.35 8.60
N LYS A 195 14.19 -3.84 8.98
CA LYS A 195 13.83 -5.24 8.74
C LYS A 195 13.79 -5.49 7.24
N VAL A 196 14.41 -6.59 6.80
CA VAL A 196 14.48 -6.95 5.37
C VAL A 196 13.75 -8.27 5.14
N ASP A 197 12.77 -8.24 4.25
CA ASP A 197 12.10 -9.43 3.74
C ASP A 197 12.33 -9.52 2.23
N ILE A 198 12.95 -10.61 1.77
CA ILE A 198 13.28 -10.89 0.37
C ILE A 198 12.31 -11.94 -0.15
N PHE A 199 11.56 -11.61 -1.18
CA PHE A 199 10.60 -12.52 -1.81
C PHE A 199 11.09 -12.89 -3.19
N VAL A 200 11.16 -14.20 -3.47
CA VAL A 200 11.58 -14.76 -4.74
C VAL A 200 10.43 -15.59 -5.29
N LEU A 201 9.79 -15.08 -6.33
CA LEU A 201 8.62 -15.70 -6.95
C LEU A 201 8.97 -16.22 -8.34
N GLY A 202 8.58 -17.46 -8.61
CA GLY A 202 8.73 -18.11 -9.91
C GLY A 202 9.51 -19.42 -9.84
N GLN A 203 9.97 -19.88 -10.99
CA GLN A 203 10.83 -21.06 -11.12
C GLN A 203 12.30 -20.62 -11.18
N ILE A 204 12.95 -20.58 -10.03
CA ILE A 204 14.32 -20.11 -9.87
C ILE A 204 15.10 -21.14 -9.05
N ASP A 205 16.37 -21.33 -9.37
CA ASP A 205 17.29 -22.12 -8.56
C ASP A 205 17.41 -21.51 -7.17
N GLN A 206 16.83 -22.18 -6.18
CA GLN A 206 16.78 -21.69 -4.81
C GLN A 206 18.14 -21.69 -4.13
N ASP A 207 19.04 -22.62 -4.46
CA ASP A 207 20.37 -22.68 -3.85
C ASP A 207 21.26 -21.57 -4.41
N LEU A 208 21.21 -21.29 -5.69
CA LEU A 208 21.87 -20.14 -6.33
C LEU A 208 21.46 -18.84 -5.66
N VAL A 209 20.15 -18.62 -5.54
CA VAL A 209 19.58 -17.39 -4.91
C VAL A 209 19.99 -17.28 -3.45
N LYS A 210 19.88 -18.36 -2.69
CA LYS A 210 20.24 -18.41 -1.27
C LYS A 210 21.71 -18.09 -1.02
N ASP A 211 22.62 -18.68 -1.83
CA ASP A 211 24.04 -18.45 -1.66
C ASP A 211 24.41 -17.01 -2.08
N HIS A 212 23.76 -16.48 -3.09
CA HIS A 212 23.92 -15.09 -3.49
C HIS A 212 23.50 -14.11 -2.38
N PHE A 213 22.29 -14.26 -1.81
CA PHE A 213 21.81 -13.36 -0.73
C PHE A 213 22.56 -13.54 0.59
N LYS A 214 23.17 -14.72 0.87
CA LYS A 214 24.09 -14.88 1.99
C LYS A 214 25.35 -14.05 1.85
N SER A 215 25.78 -13.74 0.64
CA SER A 215 26.95 -12.89 0.35
C SER A 215 26.69 -11.40 0.56
N TYR A 216 25.42 -10.97 0.71
CA TYR A 216 25.08 -9.57 0.95
C TYR A 216 25.54 -9.10 2.32
N PRO A 217 26.03 -7.86 2.44
CA PRO A 217 26.60 -7.33 3.69
C PRO A 217 25.51 -6.91 4.69
N PHE A 218 24.46 -7.70 4.82
CA PHE A 218 23.42 -7.44 5.81
C PHE A 218 23.94 -7.74 7.21
N THR A 219 23.72 -6.83 8.15
CA THR A 219 24.10 -6.97 9.57
C THR A 219 22.89 -7.31 10.43
N PHE A 220 23.11 -7.70 11.68
CA PHE A 220 22.06 -7.90 12.69
C PHE A 220 21.17 -6.66 12.81
N ARG A 221 19.84 -6.84 12.86
CA ARG A 221 18.84 -5.80 13.00
C ARG A 221 17.56 -6.32 13.64
N ASN A 222 16.91 -5.49 14.44
CA ASN A 222 15.64 -5.84 15.07
C ASN A 222 14.80 -4.57 15.34
N PRO A 223 14.32 -3.87 14.31
CA PRO A 223 13.48 -2.70 14.50
C PRO A 223 12.11 -3.12 15.07
N LYS A 224 11.60 -2.34 16.01
CA LYS A 224 10.23 -2.51 16.51
C LYS A 224 9.25 -1.92 15.48
N LEU A 225 8.46 -2.78 14.85
CA LEU A 225 7.47 -2.38 13.85
C LEU A 225 6.06 -2.58 14.40
N ILE A 226 5.22 -1.56 14.25
CA ILE A 226 3.78 -1.62 14.50
C ILE A 226 3.09 -1.72 13.14
N LEU A 227 2.79 -2.95 12.73
CA LEU A 227 2.19 -3.26 11.42
C LEU A 227 0.66 -3.27 11.44
N ASP A 228 0.07 -3.13 12.63
CA ASP A 228 -1.32 -3.36 12.95
C ASP A 228 -1.74 -2.29 13.98
N TYR A 229 -2.07 -1.09 13.48
CA TYR A 229 -2.39 0.06 14.32
C TYR A 229 -3.86 0.12 14.67
N GLN A 230 -4.14 0.36 15.94
CA GLN A 230 -5.48 0.71 16.45
C GLN A 230 -5.40 1.93 17.35
N GLN A 231 -6.49 2.64 17.42
CA GLN A 231 -6.69 3.75 18.35
C GLN A 231 -8.03 3.61 19.08
N ASP A 232 -8.16 4.25 20.23
CA ASP A 232 -9.41 4.28 20.95
C ASP A 232 -10.45 5.11 20.21
N PHE A 233 -11.72 4.69 20.32
CA PHE A 233 -12.82 5.46 19.80
C PHE A 233 -12.99 6.77 20.60
N SER A 234 -13.11 7.89 19.89
CA SER A 234 -13.51 9.17 20.48
C SER A 234 -15.01 9.38 20.30
N SER A 235 -15.72 9.76 21.35
CA SER A 235 -17.15 10.13 21.29
C SER A 235 -17.38 11.46 20.55
N VAL A 236 -16.33 12.26 20.37
CA VAL A 236 -16.40 13.54 19.66
C VAL A 236 -16.05 13.33 18.19
N THR A 237 -16.99 13.59 17.31
CA THR A 237 -16.75 13.63 15.86
C THR A 237 -16.03 14.91 15.51
N ARG A 238 -14.87 14.81 14.85
CA ARG A 238 -14.11 15.98 14.35
C ARG A 238 -14.60 16.33 12.97
N GLU A 239 -14.71 17.62 12.70
CA GLU A 239 -15.18 18.11 11.40
C GLU A 239 -14.32 19.25 10.91
N LYS A 240 -14.05 19.27 9.58
CA LYS A 240 -13.41 20.37 8.86
C LYS A 240 -14.17 20.63 7.57
N VAL A 241 -14.43 21.93 7.32
CA VAL A 241 -14.94 22.42 6.02
C VAL A 241 -13.88 23.32 5.43
N GLU A 242 -13.55 23.08 4.18
CA GLU A 242 -12.56 23.88 3.43
C GLU A 242 -13.18 24.29 2.08
N ARG A 243 -12.91 25.53 1.65
CA ARG A 243 -13.34 26.04 0.34
C ARG A 243 -12.18 25.99 -0.64
N LYS A 244 -12.41 25.38 -1.81
CA LYS A 244 -11.43 25.34 -2.89
C LYS A 244 -12.08 25.65 -4.22
N GLU A 245 -11.29 26.22 -5.13
CA GLU A 245 -11.70 26.40 -6.52
C GLU A 245 -11.79 25.01 -7.18
N ALA A 246 -13.00 24.52 -7.34
CA ALA A 246 -13.31 23.22 -7.92
C ALA A 246 -14.76 23.16 -8.37
N ASN A 247 -15.00 22.43 -9.46
CA ASN A 247 -16.37 22.23 -10.01
C ASN A 247 -17.21 21.25 -9.18
N GLN A 248 -16.57 20.45 -8.32
CA GLN A 248 -17.22 19.43 -7.52
C GLN A 248 -16.76 19.53 -6.07
N SER A 249 -17.70 19.38 -5.15
CA SER A 249 -17.41 19.24 -3.71
C SER A 249 -17.11 17.78 -3.38
N ILE A 250 -16.26 17.56 -2.37
CA ILE A 250 -15.88 16.22 -1.92
C ILE A 250 -16.26 16.08 -0.44
N LEU A 251 -17.06 15.06 -0.15
CA LEU A 251 -17.42 14.67 1.20
C LEU A 251 -16.65 13.39 1.57
N GLU A 252 -15.93 13.44 2.67
CA GLU A 252 -15.19 12.31 3.21
C GLU A 252 -15.61 12.05 4.66
N LEU A 253 -15.83 10.78 4.98
CA LEU A 253 -16.25 10.33 6.31
C LEU A 253 -15.31 9.21 6.77
N ALA A 254 -14.73 9.36 7.94
CA ALA A 254 -13.93 8.32 8.58
C ALA A 254 -14.66 7.70 9.76
N TYR A 255 -14.79 6.39 9.72
CA TYR A 255 -15.38 5.59 10.78
C TYR A 255 -14.31 4.76 11.47
N HIS A 256 -14.40 4.66 12.77
CA HIS A 256 -13.54 3.81 13.59
C HIS A 256 -13.85 2.34 13.36
N LEU A 257 -12.81 1.52 13.12
CA LEU A 257 -12.86 0.07 13.02
C LEU A 257 -12.19 -0.57 14.25
N GLN A 258 -12.86 -1.56 14.84
CA GLN A 258 -12.29 -2.39 15.91
C GLN A 258 -11.68 -3.69 15.37
N THR A 259 -12.19 -4.17 14.24
CA THR A 259 -11.77 -5.44 13.63
C THR A 259 -10.38 -5.32 13.02
N LEU A 260 -9.48 -6.22 13.38
CA LEU A 260 -8.13 -6.39 12.83
C LEU A 260 -8.09 -7.48 11.75
N TYR A 261 -7.01 -7.51 10.97
CA TYR A 261 -6.79 -8.53 9.93
C TYR A 261 -6.81 -9.97 10.47
N LYS A 262 -6.27 -10.19 11.68
CA LYS A 262 -6.22 -11.51 12.36
C LYS A 262 -7.54 -11.94 12.97
N ASP A 263 -8.49 -11.02 13.17
CA ASP A 263 -9.75 -11.32 13.85
C ASP A 263 -10.62 -12.28 13.05
N VAL A 264 -11.39 -13.09 13.76
CA VAL A 264 -12.38 -14.00 13.16
C VAL A 264 -13.43 -13.25 12.33
N ASN A 265 -13.75 -12.02 12.72
CA ASN A 265 -14.74 -11.17 12.06
C ASN A 265 -14.21 -10.40 10.83
N TYR A 266 -12.93 -10.55 10.49
CA TYR A 266 -12.37 -9.83 9.32
C TYR A 266 -13.07 -10.19 7.99
N PRO A 267 -13.38 -11.46 7.67
CA PRO A 267 -14.18 -11.79 6.49
C PRO A 267 -15.56 -11.11 6.47
N ALA A 268 -16.24 -11.05 7.62
CA ALA A 268 -17.51 -10.35 7.75
C ALA A 268 -17.38 -8.84 7.52
N LEU A 269 -16.28 -8.22 7.96
CA LEU A 269 -15.98 -6.81 7.66
C LEU A 269 -15.79 -6.57 6.17
N VAL A 270 -15.12 -7.48 5.46
CA VAL A 270 -14.93 -7.37 4.00
C VAL A 270 -16.26 -7.53 3.26
N VAL A 271 -17.10 -8.49 3.67
CA VAL A 271 -18.46 -8.66 3.12
C VAL A 271 -19.31 -7.42 3.40
N PHE A 272 -19.29 -6.92 4.65
CA PHE A 272 -19.96 -5.66 5.01
C PHE A 272 -19.54 -4.51 4.10
N ASN A 273 -18.24 -4.28 3.92
CA ASN A 273 -17.75 -3.17 3.11
C ASN A 273 -18.17 -3.28 1.65
N SER A 274 -18.17 -4.49 1.08
CA SER A 274 -18.61 -4.73 -0.29
C SER A 274 -20.11 -4.49 -0.46
N LEU A 275 -20.92 -4.97 0.48
CA LEU A 275 -22.37 -4.71 0.52
C LEU A 275 -22.68 -3.23 0.73
N PHE A 276 -21.93 -2.55 1.59
CA PHE A 276 -22.18 -1.18 1.98
C PHE A 276 -21.78 -0.18 0.91
N GLY A 277 -20.51 -0.21 0.41
CA GLY A 277 -20.03 0.85 -0.45
C GLY A 277 -18.91 0.53 -1.43
N SER A 278 -18.20 -0.63 -1.36
CA SER A 278 -17.02 -0.84 -2.20
C SER A 278 -17.30 -1.54 -3.54
N SER A 279 -18.53 -1.92 -3.82
CA SER A 279 -18.92 -2.57 -5.08
C SER A 279 -20.00 -1.79 -5.84
N ALA A 280 -20.11 -2.02 -7.15
CA ALA A 280 -21.09 -1.38 -8.00
C ALA A 280 -22.54 -1.73 -7.64
N HIS A 281 -22.80 -2.85 -6.95
CA HIS A 281 -24.12 -3.24 -6.45
C HIS A 281 -24.33 -2.86 -4.98
N SER A 282 -23.41 -2.10 -4.38
CA SER A 282 -23.48 -1.69 -2.97
C SER A 282 -24.66 -0.76 -2.69
N LYS A 283 -25.04 -0.71 -1.42
CA LYS A 283 -26.13 0.17 -0.97
C LYS A 283 -25.87 1.64 -1.22
N LEU A 284 -24.62 2.11 -1.01
CA LEU A 284 -24.26 3.49 -1.30
C LEU A 284 -24.34 3.81 -2.80
N PHE A 285 -23.84 2.91 -3.65
CA PHE A 285 -23.87 3.13 -5.09
C PHE A 285 -25.32 3.18 -5.61
N ARG A 286 -26.13 2.19 -5.26
CA ARG A 286 -27.55 2.14 -5.67
C ARG A 286 -28.35 3.35 -5.19
N GLU A 287 -28.19 3.74 -3.93
CA GLU A 287 -29.01 4.81 -3.34
C GLU A 287 -28.53 6.21 -3.80
N LEU A 288 -27.23 6.51 -3.63
CA LEU A 288 -26.74 7.87 -3.87
C LEU A 288 -26.52 8.18 -5.36
N ARG A 289 -26.07 7.19 -6.14
CA ARG A 289 -25.74 7.40 -7.55
C ARG A 289 -26.89 7.05 -8.48
N GLU A 290 -27.44 5.83 -8.37
CA GLU A 290 -28.45 5.37 -9.34
C GLU A 290 -29.84 5.94 -9.07
N LYS A 291 -30.28 5.94 -7.79
CA LYS A 291 -31.64 6.35 -7.43
C LYS A 291 -31.78 7.86 -7.25
N GLU A 292 -30.88 8.46 -6.47
CA GLU A 292 -30.98 9.87 -6.11
C GLU A 292 -30.18 10.79 -7.03
N GLY A 293 -29.23 10.25 -7.82
CA GLY A 293 -28.39 11.04 -8.73
C GLY A 293 -27.50 12.09 -8.05
N LEU A 294 -27.21 11.91 -6.74
CA LEU A 294 -26.51 12.92 -5.93
C LEU A 294 -24.99 12.89 -6.10
N ALA A 295 -24.45 11.73 -6.40
CA ALA A 295 -23.00 11.53 -6.45
C ALA A 295 -22.59 10.82 -7.73
N TYR A 296 -21.70 11.42 -8.51
CA TYR A 296 -21.07 10.75 -9.63
C TYR A 296 -20.08 9.68 -9.17
N THR A 297 -19.31 10.01 -8.11
CA THR A 297 -18.36 9.11 -7.47
C THR A 297 -18.80 8.90 -6.02
N VAL A 298 -19.00 7.65 -5.61
CA VAL A 298 -19.31 7.29 -4.23
C VAL A 298 -18.76 5.91 -3.93
N GLY A 299 -18.21 5.72 -2.73
CA GLY A 299 -17.71 4.43 -2.33
C GLY A 299 -17.25 4.36 -0.88
N SER A 300 -16.80 3.17 -0.48
CA SER A 300 -16.15 2.92 0.81
C SER A 300 -14.93 2.04 0.68
N SER A 301 -13.95 2.23 1.57
CA SER A 301 -12.75 1.40 1.67
C SER A 301 -12.39 1.13 3.13
N ILE A 302 -11.90 -0.08 3.40
CA ILE A 302 -11.38 -0.46 4.71
C ILE A 302 -9.86 -0.37 4.73
N HIS A 303 -9.33 0.37 5.69
CA HIS A 303 -7.90 0.48 5.97
C HIS A 303 -7.58 -0.37 7.19
N ILE A 304 -7.57 -1.70 6.99
CA ILE A 304 -7.53 -2.69 8.05
C ILE A 304 -6.30 -2.58 8.96
N PHE A 305 -5.15 -2.15 8.42
CA PHE A 305 -3.91 -1.99 9.19
C PHE A 305 -3.80 -0.62 9.88
N SER A 306 -4.79 0.24 9.70
CA SER A 306 -4.85 1.57 10.33
C SER A 306 -6.19 1.88 11.00
N GLY A 307 -7.08 0.88 11.09
CA GLY A 307 -8.30 0.96 11.92
C GLY A 307 -9.37 1.94 11.41
N MET A 308 -9.46 2.19 10.08
CA MET A 308 -10.38 3.15 9.49
C MET A 308 -11.24 2.54 8.38
N LEU A 309 -12.55 2.79 8.42
CA LEU A 309 -13.42 2.71 7.26
C LEU A 309 -13.61 4.13 6.72
N ARG A 310 -13.20 4.35 5.48
CA ARG A 310 -13.39 5.59 4.74
C ARG A 310 -14.63 5.48 3.86
N VAL A 311 -15.46 6.52 3.83
CA VAL A 311 -16.55 6.70 2.84
C VAL A 311 -16.30 8.02 2.15
N TYR A 312 -16.42 8.05 0.82
CA TYR A 312 -16.20 9.24 0.01
C TYR A 312 -17.32 9.44 -0.99
N ALA A 313 -17.63 10.69 -1.30
CA ALA A 313 -18.60 11.06 -2.33
C ALA A 313 -18.23 12.40 -2.98
N GLY A 314 -18.25 12.42 -4.32
CA GLY A 314 -18.20 13.66 -5.11
C GLY A 314 -19.60 14.14 -5.38
N ILE A 315 -19.95 15.33 -4.91
CA ILE A 315 -21.32 15.87 -4.86
C ILE A 315 -21.37 17.37 -5.20
N ASP A 316 -22.55 17.89 -5.45
CA ASP A 316 -22.77 19.32 -5.44
C ASP A 316 -22.79 19.85 -3.99
N LYS A 317 -22.34 21.08 -3.77
CA LYS A 317 -22.19 21.64 -2.42
C LYS A 317 -23.50 21.70 -1.62
N GLU A 318 -24.61 21.98 -2.30
CA GLU A 318 -25.94 22.05 -1.71
C GLU A 318 -26.46 20.68 -1.24
N GLN A 319 -25.88 19.59 -1.76
CA GLN A 319 -26.32 18.22 -1.46
C GLN A 319 -25.65 17.61 -0.24
N ARG A 320 -24.72 18.32 0.42
CA ARG A 320 -23.95 17.81 1.57
C ARG A 320 -24.81 17.16 2.63
N LEU A 321 -25.80 17.89 3.16
CA LEU A 321 -26.63 17.38 4.27
C LEU A 321 -27.46 16.16 3.86
N LYS A 322 -28.04 16.19 2.67
CA LYS A 322 -28.82 15.06 2.13
C LYS A 322 -27.94 13.84 1.94
N THR A 323 -26.75 14.01 1.39
CA THR A 323 -25.78 12.91 1.18
C THR A 323 -25.35 12.30 2.50
N MET A 324 -24.99 13.11 3.49
CA MET A 324 -24.65 12.61 4.83
C MET A 324 -25.80 11.83 5.48
N GLN A 325 -27.04 12.33 5.35
CA GLN A 325 -28.22 11.65 5.87
C GLN A 325 -28.41 10.29 5.20
N LEU A 326 -28.27 10.20 3.89
CA LEU A 326 -28.43 8.94 3.14
C LEU A 326 -27.33 7.94 3.47
N ILE A 327 -26.07 8.37 3.57
CA ILE A 327 -24.96 7.49 4.01
C ILE A 327 -25.25 6.93 5.40
N ARG A 328 -25.67 7.78 6.33
CA ARG A 328 -26.08 7.34 7.68
C ARG A 328 -27.26 6.38 7.65
N GLN A 329 -28.25 6.63 6.80
CA GLN A 329 -29.42 5.76 6.64
C GLN A 329 -29.00 4.39 6.09
N GLN A 330 -28.15 4.33 5.04
CA GLN A 330 -27.69 3.06 4.48
C GLN A 330 -26.87 2.26 5.49
N LEU A 331 -26.02 2.89 6.29
CA LEU A 331 -25.30 2.23 7.39
C LEU A 331 -26.28 1.71 8.46
N SER A 332 -27.29 2.51 8.83
CA SER A 332 -28.33 2.09 9.77
C SER A 332 -29.14 0.90 9.25
N ASP A 333 -29.45 0.89 7.97
CA ASP A 333 -30.18 -0.20 7.32
C ASP A 333 -29.39 -1.51 7.38
N VAL A 334 -28.05 -1.47 7.16
CA VAL A 334 -27.21 -2.66 7.34
C VAL A 334 -27.18 -3.11 8.80
N LYS A 335 -27.08 -2.18 9.77
CA LYS A 335 -27.14 -2.49 11.22
C LYS A 335 -28.43 -3.15 11.65
N LEU A 336 -29.52 -2.86 10.94
CA LEU A 336 -30.86 -3.41 11.19
C LEU A 336 -31.17 -4.65 10.33
N GLY A 337 -30.22 -5.12 9.52
CA GLY A 337 -30.38 -6.28 8.64
C GLY A 337 -31.28 -6.02 7.42
N LYS A 338 -31.51 -4.76 7.03
CA LYS A 338 -32.33 -4.39 5.86
C LYS A 338 -31.54 -4.51 4.56
N PHE A 339 -31.20 -5.74 4.21
CA PHE A 339 -30.64 -6.17 2.92
C PHE A 339 -31.15 -7.58 2.62
N THR A 340 -31.25 -7.95 1.35
CA THR A 340 -31.79 -9.26 0.96
C THR A 340 -30.74 -10.36 1.03
N ASP A 341 -31.19 -11.62 0.99
CA ASP A 341 -30.26 -12.75 0.90
C ASP A 341 -29.58 -12.78 -0.47
N GLU A 342 -30.25 -12.32 -1.52
CA GLU A 342 -29.67 -12.14 -2.84
C GLU A 342 -28.52 -11.10 -2.82
N ASP A 343 -28.69 -9.97 -2.11
CA ASP A 343 -27.61 -8.98 -1.92
C ASP A 343 -26.38 -9.63 -1.27
N LEU A 344 -26.58 -10.46 -0.24
CA LEU A 344 -25.51 -11.15 0.46
C LEU A 344 -24.82 -12.20 -0.43
N ILE A 345 -25.59 -13.01 -1.14
CA ILE A 345 -25.09 -14.03 -2.06
C ILE A 345 -24.29 -13.38 -3.19
N LEU A 346 -24.82 -12.32 -3.81
CA LEU A 346 -24.14 -11.59 -4.87
C LEU A 346 -22.82 -10.98 -4.36
N THR A 347 -22.86 -10.38 -3.17
CA THR A 347 -21.66 -9.78 -2.54
C THR A 347 -20.55 -10.82 -2.34
N LYS A 348 -20.87 -11.98 -1.78
CA LYS A 348 -19.92 -13.07 -1.59
C LYS A 348 -19.34 -13.56 -2.94
N LYS A 349 -20.20 -13.74 -3.94
CA LYS A 349 -19.78 -14.15 -5.29
C LYS A 349 -18.81 -13.16 -5.93
N VAL A 350 -19.07 -11.86 -5.81
CA VAL A 350 -18.17 -10.81 -6.30
C VAL A 350 -16.82 -10.86 -5.58
N LEU A 351 -16.82 -11.01 -4.25
CA LEU A 351 -15.58 -11.07 -3.46
C LEU A 351 -14.75 -12.32 -3.76
N THR A 352 -15.37 -13.49 -3.86
CA THR A 352 -14.67 -14.74 -4.18
C THR A 352 -14.12 -14.72 -5.59
N ASN A 353 -14.87 -14.18 -6.57
CA ASN A 353 -14.37 -14.00 -7.93
C ASN A 353 -13.19 -13.03 -7.99
N ALA A 354 -13.27 -11.90 -7.29
CA ALA A 354 -12.16 -10.94 -7.21
C ALA A 354 -10.91 -11.55 -6.57
N ALA A 355 -11.08 -12.37 -5.52
CA ALA A 355 -9.98 -13.09 -4.89
C ALA A 355 -9.34 -14.12 -5.83
N THR A 356 -10.15 -14.83 -6.66
CA THR A 356 -9.66 -15.77 -7.67
C THR A 356 -8.84 -15.04 -8.74
N LEU A 357 -9.37 -13.96 -9.31
CA LEU A 357 -8.66 -13.16 -10.31
C LEU A 357 -7.37 -12.53 -9.76
N ALA A 358 -7.32 -12.24 -8.47
CA ALA A 358 -6.14 -11.69 -7.83
C ALA A 358 -4.97 -12.71 -7.79
N GLN A 359 -5.24 -14.03 -7.82
CA GLN A 359 -4.17 -15.05 -7.84
C GLN A 359 -3.31 -14.98 -9.11
N ASP A 360 -3.82 -14.43 -10.21
CA ASP A 360 -3.07 -14.23 -11.45
C ASP A 360 -2.09 -13.04 -11.41
N ARG A 361 -1.87 -12.44 -10.22
CA ARG A 361 -0.98 -11.31 -10.04
C ARG A 361 0.21 -11.69 -9.14
N PRO A 362 1.45 -11.61 -9.64
CA PRO A 362 2.66 -11.85 -8.84
C PRO A 362 2.70 -11.05 -7.53
N SER A 363 2.23 -9.79 -7.57
CA SER A 363 2.17 -8.94 -6.38
C SER A 363 1.25 -9.49 -5.28
N THR A 364 0.14 -10.13 -5.64
CA THR A 364 -0.79 -10.76 -4.68
C THR A 364 -0.11 -11.90 -3.94
N LEU A 365 0.59 -12.78 -4.66
CA LEU A 365 1.29 -13.93 -4.06
C LEU A 365 2.41 -13.46 -3.12
N ILE A 366 3.13 -12.40 -3.49
CA ILE A 366 4.18 -11.81 -2.64
C ILE A 366 3.56 -11.19 -1.38
N GLU A 367 2.44 -10.45 -1.48
CA GLU A 367 1.77 -9.88 -0.31
C GLU A 367 1.14 -10.97 0.59
N GLN A 368 0.66 -12.07 0.03
CA GLN A 368 0.21 -13.23 0.81
C GLN A 368 1.38 -13.85 1.58
N ALA A 369 2.54 -14.05 0.95
CA ALA A 369 3.73 -14.54 1.62
C ALA A 369 4.23 -13.59 2.72
N TYR A 370 4.15 -12.27 2.49
CA TYR A 370 4.47 -11.27 3.51
C TYR A 370 3.49 -11.33 4.69
N ASN A 371 2.16 -11.41 4.41
CA ASN A 371 1.15 -11.55 5.45
C ASN A 371 1.35 -12.84 6.25
N GLN A 372 1.64 -13.95 5.59
CA GLN A 372 1.96 -15.21 6.26
C GLN A 372 3.17 -15.08 7.19
N SER A 373 4.22 -14.36 6.77
CA SER A 373 5.41 -14.15 7.60
C SER A 373 5.16 -13.29 8.83
N ILE A 374 4.16 -12.38 8.78
CA ILE A 374 3.79 -11.49 9.88
C ILE A 374 2.80 -12.16 10.84
N PHE A 375 1.75 -12.77 10.29
CA PHE A 375 0.61 -13.25 11.06
C PHE A 375 0.72 -14.76 11.42
N GLY A 376 1.67 -15.48 10.80
CA GLY A 376 1.89 -16.90 11.10
C GLY A 376 0.61 -17.72 11.01
N GLN A 377 0.15 -18.27 12.14
CA GLN A 377 -1.06 -19.11 12.22
C GLN A 377 -2.36 -18.33 12.00
N ASP A 378 -2.36 -17.02 12.22
CA ASP A 378 -3.54 -16.16 12.01
C ASP A 378 -3.71 -15.77 10.53
N PHE A 379 -2.75 -16.11 9.66
CA PHE A 379 -2.87 -15.93 8.21
C PHE A 379 -3.85 -16.94 7.60
N ARG A 380 -4.76 -16.44 6.77
CA ARG A 380 -5.68 -17.29 6.00
C ARG A 380 -5.11 -17.53 4.61
N THR A 381 -4.92 -18.80 4.25
CA THR A 381 -4.59 -19.19 2.87
C THR A 381 -5.73 -18.80 1.91
N TYR A 382 -5.47 -18.84 0.62
CA TYR A 382 -6.50 -18.53 -0.39
C TYR A 382 -7.77 -19.39 -0.21
N SER A 383 -7.62 -20.71 -0.03
CA SER A 383 -8.77 -21.60 0.21
C SER A 383 -9.52 -21.24 1.50
N GLN A 384 -8.79 -21.05 2.61
CA GLN A 384 -9.40 -20.65 3.89
C GLN A 384 -10.08 -19.28 3.81
N TRP A 385 -9.56 -18.38 2.98
CA TRP A 385 -10.22 -17.10 2.72
C TRP A 385 -11.54 -17.27 2.00
N LEU A 386 -11.59 -18.08 0.91
CA LEU A 386 -12.83 -18.37 0.19
C LEU A 386 -13.88 -19.00 1.12
N ASP A 387 -13.48 -20.00 1.91
CA ASP A 387 -14.37 -20.68 2.87
C ASP A 387 -14.88 -19.69 3.91
N SER A 388 -14.01 -18.83 4.45
CA SER A 388 -14.40 -17.85 5.45
C SER A 388 -15.37 -16.78 4.91
N VAL A 389 -15.19 -16.31 3.66
CA VAL A 389 -16.12 -15.37 3.02
C VAL A 389 -17.48 -16.06 2.76
N ASN A 390 -17.47 -17.31 2.27
CA ASN A 390 -18.69 -18.05 1.98
C ASN A 390 -19.48 -18.38 3.25
N SER A 391 -18.82 -18.58 4.38
CA SER A 391 -19.47 -18.90 5.66
C SER A 391 -20.06 -17.67 6.39
N VAL A 392 -19.74 -16.44 5.98
CA VAL A 392 -20.27 -15.22 6.62
C VAL A 392 -21.81 -15.25 6.61
N SER A 393 -22.43 -15.13 7.77
CA SER A 393 -23.88 -15.04 7.91
C SER A 393 -24.38 -13.57 7.84
N ARG A 394 -25.69 -13.39 7.76
CA ARG A 394 -26.35 -12.09 7.90
C ARG A 394 -26.02 -11.46 9.26
N GLU A 395 -26.06 -12.26 10.30
CA GLU A 395 -25.80 -11.88 11.69
C GLU A 395 -24.38 -11.37 11.88
N ASP A 396 -23.40 -11.98 11.21
CA ASP A 396 -22.00 -11.55 11.24
C ASP A 396 -21.84 -10.16 10.61
N VAL A 397 -22.48 -9.91 9.46
CA VAL A 397 -22.48 -8.59 8.80
C VAL A 397 -23.10 -7.52 9.70
N ILE A 398 -24.24 -7.84 10.35
CA ILE A 398 -24.91 -6.94 11.29
C ILE A 398 -24.02 -6.65 12.50
N ALA A 399 -23.38 -7.67 13.05
CA ALA A 399 -22.52 -7.54 14.22
C ALA A 399 -21.34 -6.60 13.95
N VAL A 400 -20.67 -6.75 12.81
CA VAL A 400 -19.60 -5.88 12.37
C VAL A 400 -20.12 -4.46 12.12
N ALA A 401 -21.24 -4.30 11.40
CA ALA A 401 -21.82 -2.99 11.12
C ALA A 401 -22.12 -2.20 12.39
N LYS A 402 -22.62 -2.85 13.47
CA LYS A 402 -22.93 -2.22 14.76
C LYS A 402 -21.71 -1.60 15.45
N GLN A 403 -20.50 -2.13 15.19
CA GLN A 403 -19.26 -1.62 15.78
C GLN A 403 -18.75 -0.35 15.08
N ILE A 404 -19.21 -0.08 13.86
CA ILE A 404 -18.75 1.05 13.04
C ILE A 404 -19.35 2.35 13.54
N LYS A 405 -18.49 3.30 13.92
CA LYS A 405 -18.85 4.58 14.51
C LYS A 405 -18.14 5.73 13.82
N LEU A 406 -18.90 6.76 13.41
CA LEU A 406 -18.35 7.97 12.79
C LEU A 406 -17.39 8.69 13.75
N GLN A 407 -16.23 9.10 13.24
CA GLN A 407 -15.16 9.75 14.00
C GLN A 407 -14.70 11.07 13.41
N ALA A 408 -14.66 11.18 12.08
CA ALA A 408 -14.26 12.40 11.40
C ALA A 408 -15.07 12.64 10.14
N VAL A 409 -15.26 13.92 9.81
CA VAL A 409 -15.92 14.41 8.59
C VAL A 409 -15.04 15.48 7.99
N TYR A 410 -14.69 15.34 6.73
CA TYR A 410 -14.06 16.38 5.96
C TYR A 410 -14.98 16.75 4.78
N PHE A 411 -15.16 18.02 4.54
CA PHE A 411 -15.94 18.52 3.40
C PHE A 411 -15.15 19.60 2.68
N MET A 412 -14.76 19.30 1.44
CA MET A 412 -14.24 20.28 0.51
C MET A 412 -15.41 20.89 -0.28
N GLU A 413 -15.72 22.14 -0.02
CA GLU A 413 -16.72 22.90 -0.76
C GLU A 413 -16.10 23.47 -2.04
N GLY A 414 -16.55 22.98 -3.20
CA GLY A 414 -16.17 23.53 -4.50
C GLY A 414 -16.84 24.87 -4.73
N VAL A 415 -16.05 25.89 -5.04
CA VAL A 415 -16.50 27.26 -5.35
C VAL A 415 -16.03 27.61 -6.77
N GLY A 416 -16.58 26.92 -7.75
CA GLY A 416 -16.34 27.17 -9.17
C GLY A 416 -17.53 27.83 -9.83
#